data_4121a616b84de5573780bc854150f260
#
_entry.id   4121a616b84de5573780bc854150f260
#
_cell.length_a   1.000
_cell.length_b   1.000
_cell.length_c   1.000
_cell.angle_alpha   90.00
_cell.angle_beta   90.00
_cell.angle_gamma   90.00
#
_symmetry.space_group_name_H-M   'P 1'
#
loop_
_entity.id
_entity.type
_entity.pdbx_description
1 polymer ?
#
loop_
_entity_poly.entity_id
_entity_poly.type
_entity_poly.pdbx_seq_one_letter_code
_entity_poly.pdbx_strand_id
1 'polypeptide(L)'
;MAKKQVTFTDIAEYTGFSKTTISRYFNHPNSLTLENQEKIAKALDELGYRKNKLARVLANGKSEFVGIIVPNLYLHYYSEMLTQLLRSYSDYHYKFLVFVSDGGPEKEMQYLDELMAYKIEGL
;
A
#
# COMPACT_ATOMS: atom_id res chain seq x y z
N MET A 1 9.72 -4.37 -20.68
CA MET A 1 10.01 -2.97 -20.29
C MET A 1 9.07 -2.50 -19.21
N ALA A 2 9.63 -1.99 -18.14
CA ALA A 2 8.82 -1.37 -17.10
C ALA A 2 8.22 -0.06 -17.64
N LYS A 3 6.91 0.10 -17.52
CA LYS A 3 6.26 1.37 -17.83
C LYS A 3 6.72 2.42 -16.82
N LYS A 4 7.05 3.62 -17.31
CA LYS A 4 7.36 4.73 -16.44
C LYS A 4 6.15 5.02 -15.54
N GLN A 5 6.39 5.09 -14.25
CA GLN A 5 5.35 5.39 -13.30
C GLN A 5 4.93 6.86 -13.41
N VAL A 6 3.62 7.10 -13.43
CA VAL A 6 3.07 8.46 -13.47
C VAL A 6 3.30 9.13 -12.12
N THR A 7 3.87 10.32 -12.15
CA THR A 7 4.16 11.12 -10.95
C THR A 7 3.21 12.30 -10.82
N PHE A 8 3.23 12.96 -9.66
CA PHE A 8 2.45 14.20 -9.46
C PHE A 8 2.88 15.29 -10.46
N THR A 9 4.14 15.33 -10.84
CA THR A 9 4.64 16.25 -11.88
C THR A 9 3.93 15.99 -13.21
N ASP A 10 3.82 14.72 -13.61
CA ASP A 10 3.13 14.34 -14.84
C ASP A 10 1.66 14.75 -14.82
N ILE A 11 0.98 14.55 -13.70
CA ILE A 11 -0.41 14.94 -13.53
C ILE A 11 -0.55 16.46 -13.59
N ALA A 12 0.34 17.19 -12.92
CA ALA A 12 0.35 18.66 -12.92
C ALA A 12 0.54 19.22 -14.34
N GLU A 13 1.49 18.68 -15.08
CA GLU A 13 1.73 19.07 -16.48
C GLU A 13 0.54 18.78 -17.38
N TYR A 14 -0.08 17.62 -17.21
CA TYR A 14 -1.23 17.20 -18.01
C TYR A 14 -2.48 18.05 -17.74
N THR A 15 -2.73 18.39 -16.48
CA THR A 15 -3.93 19.13 -16.08
C THR A 15 -3.75 20.64 -16.11
N GLY A 16 -2.51 21.14 -16.07
CA GLY A 16 -2.21 22.55 -15.89
C GLY A 16 -2.31 23.05 -14.43
N PHE A 17 -2.60 22.14 -13.49
CA PHE A 17 -2.62 22.47 -12.07
C PHE A 17 -1.22 22.41 -11.45
N SER A 18 -1.04 23.06 -10.29
CA SER A 18 0.19 22.95 -9.53
C SER A 18 0.28 21.61 -8.82
N LYS A 19 1.50 21.18 -8.47
CA LYS A 19 1.72 19.97 -7.64
C LYS A 19 0.98 20.05 -6.32
N THR A 20 0.90 21.24 -5.73
CA THR A 20 0.18 21.49 -4.48
C THR A 20 -1.30 21.17 -4.65
N THR A 21 -1.91 21.61 -5.76
CA THR A 21 -3.31 21.29 -6.07
C THR A 21 -3.53 19.79 -6.25
N ILE A 22 -2.63 19.12 -6.96
CA ILE A 22 -2.69 17.65 -7.13
C ILE A 22 -2.59 16.95 -5.76
N SER A 23 -1.66 17.39 -4.91
CA SER A 23 -1.54 16.84 -3.56
C SER A 23 -2.82 17.03 -2.74
N ARG A 24 -3.48 18.18 -2.86
CA ARG A 24 -4.76 18.44 -2.19
C ARG A 24 -5.86 17.48 -2.64
N TYR A 25 -5.87 17.13 -3.91
CA TYR A 25 -6.85 16.15 -4.40
C TYR A 25 -6.78 14.83 -3.63
N PHE A 26 -5.56 14.36 -3.31
CA PHE A 26 -5.38 13.11 -2.58
C PHE A 26 -5.57 13.24 -1.07
N ASN A 27 -5.13 14.34 -0.49
CA ASN A 27 -5.09 14.52 0.97
C ASN A 27 -6.31 15.28 1.52
N HIS A 28 -6.77 16.29 0.79
CA HIS A 28 -7.87 17.15 1.21
C HIS A 28 -8.79 17.48 0.01
N PRO A 29 -9.47 16.47 -0.56
CA PRO A 29 -10.26 16.68 -1.79
C PRO A 29 -11.35 17.74 -1.64
N ASN A 30 -11.91 17.88 -0.44
CA ASN A 30 -12.95 18.88 -0.17
C ASN A 30 -12.45 20.33 -0.25
N SER A 31 -11.14 20.55 -0.26
CA SER A 31 -10.54 21.88 -0.45
C SER A 31 -10.58 22.34 -1.91
N LEU A 32 -10.91 21.45 -2.84
CA LEU A 32 -11.03 21.74 -4.27
C LEU A 32 -12.49 21.80 -4.68
N THR A 33 -12.78 22.59 -5.73
CA THR A 33 -14.12 22.62 -6.32
C THR A 33 -14.44 21.27 -6.96
N LEU A 34 -15.71 20.92 -7.08
CA LEU A 34 -16.14 19.71 -7.75
C LEU A 34 -15.64 19.64 -9.19
N GLU A 35 -15.65 20.77 -9.90
CA GLU A 35 -15.12 20.86 -11.25
C GLU A 35 -13.65 20.49 -11.33
N ASN A 36 -12.83 21.01 -10.41
CA ASN A 36 -11.39 20.69 -10.36
C ASN A 36 -11.15 19.24 -9.96
N GLN A 37 -11.92 18.71 -9.02
CA GLN A 37 -11.86 17.29 -8.65
C GLN A 37 -12.15 16.39 -9.86
N GLU A 38 -13.16 16.70 -10.64
CA GLU A 38 -13.52 15.94 -11.83
C GLU A 38 -12.41 16.00 -12.91
N LYS A 39 -11.83 17.17 -13.11
CA LYS A 39 -10.72 17.34 -14.06
C LYS A 39 -9.52 16.48 -13.67
N ILE A 40 -9.16 16.46 -12.40
CA ILE A 40 -8.05 15.65 -11.90
C ILE A 40 -8.39 14.16 -11.99
N ALA A 41 -9.58 13.76 -11.60
CA ALA A 41 -10.03 12.37 -11.68
C ALA A 41 -9.95 11.82 -13.10
N LYS A 42 -10.41 12.63 -14.07
CA LYS A 42 -10.35 12.28 -15.49
C LYS A 42 -8.90 12.13 -15.98
N ALA A 43 -8.02 13.05 -15.57
CA ALA A 43 -6.61 13.01 -15.91
C ALA A 43 -5.92 11.76 -15.35
N LEU A 44 -6.22 11.37 -14.11
CA LEU A 44 -5.69 10.15 -13.50
C LEU A 44 -6.08 8.90 -14.29
N ASP A 45 -7.33 8.85 -14.72
CA ASP A 45 -7.84 7.75 -15.52
C ASP A 45 -7.15 7.69 -16.89
N GLU A 46 -7.05 8.82 -17.58
CA GLU A 46 -6.41 8.92 -18.90
C GLU A 46 -4.92 8.61 -18.86
N LEU A 47 -4.22 8.99 -17.78
CA LEU A 47 -2.80 8.72 -17.58
C LEU A 47 -2.51 7.31 -17.04
N GLY A 48 -3.54 6.59 -16.62
CA GLY A 48 -3.37 5.28 -16.00
C GLY A 48 -2.64 5.36 -14.67
N TYR A 49 -2.88 6.43 -13.91
CA TYR A 49 -2.23 6.63 -12.61
C TYR A 49 -2.65 5.56 -11.60
N ARG A 50 -1.65 4.99 -10.92
CA ARG A 50 -1.85 4.11 -9.78
C ARG A 50 -1.20 4.74 -8.55
N LYS A 51 -1.98 4.79 -7.47
CA LYS A 51 -1.53 5.34 -6.20
C LYS A 51 -0.28 4.63 -5.71
N ASN A 52 0.79 5.39 -5.46
CA ASN A 52 2.01 4.82 -4.92
C ASN A 52 1.90 4.72 -3.39
N LYS A 53 1.58 3.52 -2.91
CA LYS A 53 1.44 3.27 -1.47
C LYS A 53 2.75 3.43 -0.71
N LEU A 54 3.88 3.11 -1.35
CA LEU A 54 5.19 3.28 -0.72
C LEU A 54 5.53 4.74 -0.46
N ALA A 55 5.19 5.62 -1.40
CA ALA A 55 5.37 7.07 -1.22
C ALA A 55 4.53 7.58 -0.05
N ARG A 56 3.32 7.06 0.11
CA ARG A 56 2.45 7.39 1.25
C ARG A 56 3.05 6.96 2.57
N VAL A 57 3.64 5.76 2.62
CA VAL A 57 4.32 5.27 3.83
C VAL A 57 5.46 6.19 4.23
N LEU A 58 6.24 6.65 3.25
CA LEU A 58 7.33 7.60 3.49
C LEU A 58 6.81 8.93 4.04
N ALA A 59 5.66 9.40 3.55
CA ALA A 59 5.06 10.66 3.99
C ALA A 59 4.38 10.54 5.36
N ASN A 60 3.63 9.46 5.60
CA ASN A 60 2.77 9.30 6.78
C ASN A 60 3.33 8.38 7.85
N GLY A 61 4.35 7.59 7.54
CA GLY A 61 4.93 6.61 8.46
C GLY A 61 4.04 5.41 8.76
N LYS A 62 2.90 5.28 8.08
CA LYS A 62 1.94 4.18 8.28
C LYS A 62 1.82 3.34 7.01
N SER A 63 2.28 2.10 7.07
CA SER A 63 2.27 1.19 5.92
C SER A 63 0.93 0.49 5.71
N GLU A 64 0.13 0.33 6.76
CA GLU A 64 -1.07 -0.51 6.79
C GLU A 64 -0.76 -1.99 6.54
N PHE A 65 0.52 -2.40 6.66
CA PHE A 65 0.94 -3.79 6.53
C PHE A 65 1.15 -4.44 7.88
N VAL A 66 0.70 -5.68 8.00
CA VAL A 66 0.97 -6.56 9.14
C VAL A 66 1.72 -7.78 8.62
N GLY A 67 2.82 -8.12 9.25
CA GLY A 67 3.62 -9.28 8.87
C GLY A 67 3.15 -10.54 9.59
N ILE A 68 3.17 -11.65 8.89
CA ILE A 68 2.90 -12.97 9.45
C ILE A 68 3.99 -13.92 9.00
N ILE A 69 4.62 -14.59 9.94
CA ILE A 69 5.60 -15.65 9.64
C ILE A 69 5.03 -16.96 10.14
N VAL A 70 4.87 -17.92 9.23
CA VAL A 70 4.35 -19.26 9.55
C VAL A 70 5.33 -20.33 9.08
N PRO A 71 5.38 -21.50 9.75
CA PRO A 71 6.28 -22.57 9.33
C PRO A 71 5.88 -23.17 7.97
N ASN A 72 4.58 -23.27 7.70
CA ASN A 72 4.07 -23.82 6.45
C ASN A 72 2.60 -23.43 6.26
N LEU A 73 2.06 -23.70 5.08
CA LEU A 73 0.66 -23.45 4.75
C LEU A 73 -0.16 -24.72 4.48
N TYR A 74 0.49 -25.89 4.49
CA TYR A 74 -0.22 -27.14 4.20
C TYR A 74 -0.89 -27.76 5.43
N LEU A 75 -0.49 -27.39 6.65
CA LEU A 75 -1.20 -27.83 7.85
C LEU A 75 -2.50 -27.02 7.98
N HIS A 76 -3.60 -27.73 8.11
CA HIS A 76 -4.93 -27.13 8.24
C HIS A 76 -5.02 -26.08 9.35
N TYR A 77 -4.34 -26.32 10.47
CA TYR A 77 -4.28 -25.40 11.59
C TYR A 77 -3.82 -24.00 11.19
N TYR A 78 -2.70 -23.91 10.45
CA TYR A 78 -2.14 -22.62 10.05
C TYR A 78 -2.99 -21.93 8.98
N SER A 79 -3.50 -22.67 8.01
CA SER A 79 -4.32 -22.09 6.96
C SER A 79 -5.64 -21.59 7.50
N GLU A 80 -6.26 -22.31 8.44
CA GLU A 80 -7.49 -21.89 9.09
C GLU A 80 -7.28 -20.63 9.93
N MET A 81 -6.21 -20.60 10.74
CA MET A 81 -5.86 -19.45 11.56
C MET A 81 -5.62 -18.20 10.69
N LEU A 82 -4.88 -18.34 9.59
CA LEU A 82 -4.66 -17.25 8.64
C LEU A 82 -5.96 -16.73 8.04
N THR A 83 -6.83 -17.63 7.63
CA THR A 83 -8.14 -17.27 7.06
C THR A 83 -8.94 -16.43 8.05
N GLN A 84 -8.98 -16.85 9.33
CA GLN A 84 -9.69 -16.12 10.38
C GLN A 84 -9.06 -14.75 10.65
N LEU A 85 -7.74 -14.67 10.71
CA LEU A 85 -7.04 -13.40 10.89
C LEU A 85 -7.34 -12.42 9.75
N LEU A 86 -7.23 -12.89 8.51
CA LEU A 86 -7.49 -12.06 7.34
C LEU A 86 -8.93 -11.55 7.32
N ARG A 87 -9.89 -12.39 7.67
CA ARG A 87 -11.30 -12.00 7.76
C ARG A 87 -11.53 -10.98 8.87
N SER A 88 -10.95 -11.22 10.05
CA SER A 88 -11.14 -10.35 11.21
C SER A 88 -10.60 -8.93 10.99
N TYR A 89 -9.51 -8.80 10.25
CA TYR A 89 -8.86 -7.52 10.02
C TYR A 89 -9.21 -6.87 8.67
N SER A 90 -10.01 -7.52 7.83
CA SER A 90 -10.39 -6.98 6.52
C SER A 90 -11.08 -5.63 6.59
N ASP A 91 -11.92 -5.42 7.60
CA ASP A 91 -12.68 -4.19 7.78
C ASP A 91 -11.81 -3.01 8.28
N TYR A 92 -10.60 -3.30 8.75
CA TYR A 92 -9.66 -2.29 9.24
C TYR A 92 -8.67 -1.83 8.17
N HIS A 93 -8.83 -2.31 6.94
CA HIS A 93 -7.98 -1.94 5.79
C HIS A 93 -6.51 -2.36 5.91
N TYR A 94 -6.17 -3.27 6.82
CA TYR A 94 -4.84 -3.84 6.91
C TYR A 94 -4.59 -4.86 5.81
N LYS A 95 -3.36 -4.87 5.32
CA LYS A 95 -2.86 -5.85 4.36
C LYS A 95 -1.84 -6.74 5.04
N PHE A 96 -1.79 -8.00 4.68
CA PHE A 96 -0.91 -8.96 5.30
C PHE A 96 0.21 -9.38 4.35
N LEU A 97 1.44 -9.39 4.88
CA LEU A 97 2.59 -9.97 4.22
C LEU A 97 2.87 -11.30 4.92
N VAL A 98 2.78 -12.40 4.19
CA VAL A 98 2.93 -13.74 4.75
C VAL A 98 4.22 -14.36 4.23
N PHE A 99 5.10 -14.76 5.15
CA PHE A 99 6.33 -15.47 4.84
C PHE A 99 6.28 -16.86 5.42
N VAL A 100 6.81 -17.83 4.66
CA VAL A 100 6.86 -19.23 5.07
C VAL A 100 8.31 -19.60 5.39
N SER A 101 8.57 -19.93 6.66
CA SER A 101 9.92 -20.19 7.15
C SER A 101 10.37 -21.64 7.02
N ASP A 102 9.49 -22.57 6.72
CA ASP A 102 9.73 -24.01 6.75
C ASP A 102 10.22 -24.52 8.14
N GLY A 103 9.90 -23.75 9.19
CA GLY A 103 10.28 -24.09 10.55
C GLY A 103 11.72 -23.81 10.93
N GLY A 104 12.50 -23.16 10.06
CA GLY A 104 13.91 -22.86 10.32
C GLY A 104 14.10 -21.55 11.09
N PRO A 105 14.81 -21.57 12.25
CA PRO A 105 15.05 -20.35 13.02
C PRO A 105 15.81 -19.27 12.26
N GLU A 106 16.75 -19.66 11.40
CA GLU A 106 17.54 -18.72 10.60
C GLU A 106 16.65 -17.96 9.60
N LYS A 107 15.73 -18.68 8.93
CA LYS A 107 14.77 -18.05 8.02
C LYS A 107 13.81 -17.14 8.76
N GLU A 108 13.36 -17.52 9.95
CA GLU A 108 12.49 -16.68 10.77
C GLU A 108 13.15 -15.35 11.10
N MET A 109 14.41 -15.37 11.51
CA MET A 109 15.18 -14.15 11.80
C MET A 109 15.38 -13.30 10.56
N GLN A 110 15.70 -13.91 9.43
CA GLN A 110 15.88 -13.22 8.16
C GLN A 110 14.58 -12.54 7.72
N TYR A 111 13.46 -13.24 7.81
CA TYR A 111 12.16 -12.68 7.43
C TYR A 111 11.69 -11.61 8.39
N LEU A 112 12.02 -11.74 9.67
CA LEU A 112 11.73 -10.71 10.65
C LEU A 112 12.43 -9.40 10.28
N ASP A 113 13.72 -9.47 9.97
CA ASP A 113 14.49 -8.30 9.54
C ASP A 113 13.92 -7.69 8.25
N GLU A 114 13.56 -8.55 7.30
CA GLU A 114 12.97 -8.12 6.03
C GLU A 114 11.62 -7.41 6.25
N LEU A 115 10.76 -7.98 7.10
CA LEU A 115 9.46 -7.37 7.42
C LEU A 115 9.62 -6.03 8.12
N MET A 116 10.59 -5.90 9.01
CA MET A 116 10.86 -4.62 9.67
C MET A 116 11.26 -3.54 8.67
N ALA A 117 11.92 -3.91 7.58
CA ALA A 117 12.28 -2.97 6.52
C ALA A 117 11.07 -2.44 5.75
N TYR A 118 9.95 -3.15 5.75
CA TYR A 118 8.69 -2.69 5.15
C TYR A 118 7.89 -1.77 6.06
N LYS A 119 8.41 -1.44 7.23
CA LYS A 119 7.72 -0.61 8.23
C LYS A 119 6.34 -1.14 8.59
N ILE A 120 6.26 -2.43 8.86
CA ILE A 120 5.01 -3.08 9.26
C ILE A 120 4.50 -2.50 10.58
N GLU A 121 3.18 -2.47 10.75
CA GLU A 121 2.53 -1.97 11.96
C GLU A 121 2.31 -3.05 13.02
N GLY A 122 2.47 -4.31 12.66
CA GLY A 122 2.35 -5.43 13.57
C GLY A 122 2.98 -6.69 13.00
N LEU A 123 3.23 -7.65 13.88
CA LEU A 123 3.85 -8.91 13.52
C LEU A 123 3.16 -10.06 14.28
#